data_66c1c94b010493601d70f790110d5ac1
#
_entry.id   66c1c94b010493601d70f790110d5ac1
#
_cell.length_a   1.000
_cell.length_b   1.000
_cell.length_c   1.000
_cell.angle_alpha   90.00
_cell.angle_beta   90.00
_cell.angle_gamma   90.00
#
_symmetry.space_group_name_H-M   'P 1'
#
loop_
_entity.id
_entity.type
_entity.pdbx_description
1 polymer ?
#
loop_
_entity_poly.entity_id
_entity_poly.type
_entity_poly.pdbx_seq_one_letter_code
_entity_poly.pdbx_strand_id
1 'polypeptide(L)'
;MTDWSVELVESAVDDFRALGRVEGRALLEAAISALSKDPLGETRNMKTLRQNPVAQRELRLLGKYRVLFNVERAPRLVTIVLAGEKRGNQLMVRGRRFTGHESDSTE
;
A
#
# COMPACT_ATOMS: atom_id res chain seq x y z
N MET A 1 7.74 -10.86 -17.36
CA MET A 1 6.37 -10.73 -17.83
C MET A 1 5.45 -10.34 -16.70
N THR A 2 4.60 -9.38 -16.93
CA THR A 2 3.70 -8.90 -15.90
C THR A 2 2.49 -9.81 -15.80
N ASP A 3 2.25 -10.33 -14.62
CA ASP A 3 1.16 -11.27 -14.43
C ASP A 3 -0.05 -10.67 -13.76
N TRP A 4 0.09 -9.50 -13.18
CA TRP A 4 -0.96 -8.92 -12.36
C TRP A 4 -1.30 -7.52 -12.83
N SER A 5 -2.59 -7.23 -12.91
CA SER A 5 -3.05 -5.87 -13.14
C SER A 5 -3.05 -5.13 -11.82
N VAL A 6 -2.71 -3.83 -11.85
CA VAL A 6 -2.68 -3.01 -10.66
C VAL A 6 -3.57 -1.80 -10.89
N GLU A 7 -4.53 -1.62 -9.99
CA GLU A 7 -5.46 -0.50 -10.03
C GLU A 7 -5.41 0.24 -8.71
N LEU A 8 -5.83 1.49 -8.72
CA LEU A 8 -5.91 2.29 -7.51
C LEU A 8 -7.34 2.76 -7.30
N VAL A 9 -7.81 2.72 -6.05
CA VAL A 9 -9.05 3.41 -5.74
C VAL A 9 -8.78 4.91 -5.80
N GLU A 10 -9.83 5.67 -5.98
CA GLU A 10 -9.69 7.11 -6.19
C GLU A 10 -8.97 7.80 -5.05
N SER A 11 -9.28 7.43 -3.82
CA SER A 11 -8.64 8.05 -2.67
C SER A 11 -7.15 7.72 -2.60
N ALA A 12 -6.74 6.56 -3.12
CA ALA A 12 -5.33 6.22 -3.15
C ALA A 12 -4.57 7.13 -4.11
N VAL A 13 -5.20 7.51 -5.22
CA VAL A 13 -4.57 8.47 -6.13
C VAL A 13 -4.27 9.76 -5.38
N ASP A 14 -5.22 10.22 -4.58
CA ASP A 14 -5.02 11.43 -3.80
C ASP A 14 -3.92 11.25 -2.77
N ASP A 15 -3.81 10.05 -2.21
CA ASP A 15 -2.74 9.77 -1.24
C ASP A 15 -1.37 9.95 -1.87
N PHE A 16 -1.17 9.40 -3.07
CA PHE A 16 0.12 9.54 -3.75
C PHE A 16 0.39 10.99 -4.12
N ARG A 17 -0.65 11.73 -4.54
CA ARG A 17 -0.46 13.14 -4.85
C ARG A 17 -0.01 13.93 -3.63
N ALA A 18 -0.54 13.59 -2.46
CA ALA A 18 -0.20 14.28 -1.23
C ALA A 18 1.24 14.04 -0.82
N LEU A 19 1.88 12.99 -1.32
CA LEU A 19 3.28 12.72 -1.01
C LEU A 19 4.23 13.58 -1.84
N GLY A 20 3.70 14.37 -2.78
CA GLY A 20 4.52 15.27 -3.55
C GLY A 20 4.66 14.83 -5.00
N ARG A 21 4.96 15.79 -5.86
CA ARG A 21 5.03 15.53 -7.29
C ARG A 21 6.12 14.51 -7.63
N VAL A 22 7.29 14.70 -7.07
CA VAL A 22 8.42 13.83 -7.40
C VAL A 22 8.36 12.54 -6.63
N GLU A 23 8.20 12.65 -5.31
CA GLU A 23 8.22 11.46 -4.47
C GLU A 23 7.00 10.61 -4.66
N GLY A 24 5.82 11.22 -4.77
CA GLY A 24 4.60 10.47 -4.96
C GLY A 24 4.60 9.68 -6.24
N ARG A 25 5.13 10.30 -7.31
CA ARG A 25 5.21 9.62 -8.59
C ARG A 25 6.19 8.47 -8.56
N ALA A 26 7.35 8.69 -7.95
CA ALA A 26 8.36 7.65 -7.86
C ALA A 26 7.84 6.47 -7.03
N LEU A 27 7.14 6.77 -5.94
CA LEU A 27 6.58 5.73 -5.11
C LEU A 27 5.49 4.95 -5.82
N LEU A 28 4.66 5.64 -6.57
CA LEU A 28 3.61 4.98 -7.33
C LEU A 28 4.21 4.03 -8.36
N GLU A 29 5.22 4.49 -9.08
CA GLU A 29 5.87 3.64 -10.07
C GLU A 29 6.51 2.43 -9.43
N ALA A 30 7.17 2.63 -8.28
CA ALA A 30 7.79 1.52 -7.58
C ALA A 30 6.75 0.52 -7.09
N ALA A 31 5.63 1.02 -6.58
CA ALA A 31 4.58 0.14 -6.09
C ALA A 31 3.98 -0.67 -7.23
N ILE A 32 3.68 -0.02 -8.35
CA ILE A 32 3.11 -0.73 -9.50
C ILE A 32 4.08 -1.79 -10.00
N SER A 33 5.37 -1.44 -10.08
CA SER A 33 6.36 -2.40 -10.54
C SER A 33 6.43 -3.63 -9.63
N ALA A 34 6.48 -3.40 -8.32
CA ALA A 34 6.57 -4.50 -7.38
C ALA A 34 5.33 -5.37 -7.39
N LEU A 35 4.16 -4.73 -7.37
CA LEU A 35 2.91 -5.47 -7.23
C LEU A 35 2.46 -6.16 -8.50
N SER A 36 2.90 -5.67 -9.66
CA SER A 36 2.57 -6.35 -10.91
C SER A 36 3.36 -7.63 -11.07
N LYS A 37 4.48 -7.75 -10.36
CA LYS A 37 5.31 -8.94 -10.46
C LYS A 37 4.93 -10.00 -9.44
N ASP A 38 4.81 -9.63 -8.18
CA ASP A 38 4.56 -10.61 -7.14
C ASP A 38 3.87 -9.96 -5.94
N PRO A 39 2.53 -9.85 -5.97
CA PRO A 39 1.82 -9.23 -4.86
C PRO A 39 1.58 -10.18 -3.69
N LEU A 40 1.98 -11.43 -3.80
CA LEU A 40 1.70 -12.42 -2.77
C LEU A 40 2.93 -12.88 -2.00
N GLY A 41 4.09 -12.32 -2.30
CA GLY A 41 5.31 -12.72 -1.61
C GLY A 41 5.29 -12.32 -0.14
N GLU A 42 6.04 -13.06 0.67
CA GLU A 42 6.22 -12.73 2.07
C GLU A 42 7.67 -12.39 2.27
N THR A 43 7.97 -11.11 2.38
CA THR A 43 9.33 -10.65 2.54
C THR A 43 9.36 -9.59 3.63
N ARG A 44 10.56 -9.09 3.87
CA ARG A 44 10.73 -7.99 4.81
C ARG A 44 9.87 -6.78 4.40
N ASN A 45 9.68 -6.57 3.11
CA ASN A 45 9.00 -5.38 2.63
C ASN A 45 7.57 -5.63 2.17
N MET A 46 7.08 -6.84 2.25
CA MET A 46 5.73 -7.15 1.80
C MET A 46 5.15 -8.24 2.69
N LYS A 47 4.03 -7.96 3.32
CA LYS A 47 3.48 -8.92 4.25
C LYS A 47 1.97 -8.83 4.37
N THR A 48 1.39 -9.89 4.88
CA THR A 48 -0.04 -9.95 5.16
C THR A 48 -0.33 -9.19 6.45
N LEU A 49 -1.36 -8.37 6.42
CA LEU A 49 -1.80 -7.66 7.60
C LEU A 49 -2.76 -8.52 8.40
N ARG A 50 -2.92 -8.20 9.67
CA ARG A 50 -3.99 -8.79 10.44
C ARG A 50 -5.31 -8.42 9.79
N GLN A 51 -6.30 -9.26 9.98
CA GLN A 51 -7.61 -8.99 9.42
C GLN A 51 -8.11 -7.64 9.90
N ASN A 52 -8.53 -6.81 8.96
CA ASN A 52 -9.00 -5.47 9.23
C ASN A 52 -9.87 -5.03 8.06
N PRO A 53 -10.66 -3.96 8.23
CA PRO A 53 -11.62 -3.56 7.18
C PRO A 53 -10.99 -2.79 6.02
N VAL A 54 -9.70 -2.53 6.05
CA VAL A 54 -9.09 -1.65 5.07
C VAL A 54 -8.38 -2.40 3.96
N ALA A 55 -7.44 -3.28 4.30
CA ALA A 55 -6.62 -3.93 3.29
C ALA A 55 -6.06 -5.25 3.79
N GLN A 56 -5.69 -6.10 2.84
CA GLN A 56 -5.16 -7.42 3.15
C GLN A 56 -3.66 -7.42 3.37
N ARG A 57 -2.94 -6.59 2.65
CA ARG A 57 -1.48 -6.66 2.64
C ARG A 57 -0.85 -5.28 2.62
N GLU A 58 0.42 -5.25 2.96
CA GLU A 58 1.19 -4.02 3.05
C GLU A 58 2.51 -4.17 2.30
N LEU A 59 2.84 -3.15 1.50
CA LEU A 59 4.13 -3.04 0.85
C LEU A 59 4.89 -1.88 1.47
N ARG A 60 6.14 -2.13 1.88
CA ARG A 60 7.01 -1.10 2.44
C ARG A 60 7.98 -0.63 1.36
N LEU A 61 8.10 0.68 1.23
CA LEU A 61 8.99 1.28 0.25
C LEU A 61 9.88 2.30 0.93
N LEU A 62 11.18 2.24 0.62
CA LEU A 62 12.17 3.20 1.12
C LEU A 62 12.15 3.36 2.63
N GLY A 63 11.80 2.30 3.32
CA GLY A 63 11.85 2.28 4.77
C GLY A 63 10.71 2.99 5.46
N LYS A 64 10.19 4.06 4.91
CA LYS A 64 9.18 4.83 5.62
C LYS A 64 7.83 4.92 4.92
N TYR A 65 7.72 4.51 3.68
CA TYR A 65 6.43 4.59 3.01
C TYR A 65 5.73 3.26 3.05
N ARG A 66 4.40 3.31 3.10
CA ARG A 66 3.57 2.12 3.17
C ARG A 66 2.46 2.21 2.14
N VAL A 67 2.27 1.13 1.40
CA VAL A 67 1.19 1.02 0.43
C VAL A 67 0.34 -0.17 0.85
N LEU A 68 -0.94 0.06 1.07
CA LEU A 68 -1.86 -0.99 1.48
C LEU A 68 -2.68 -1.41 0.28
N PHE A 69 -2.87 -2.72 0.11
CA PHE A 69 -3.51 -3.22 -1.09
C PHE A 69 -4.24 -4.53 -0.84
N ASN A 70 -5.13 -4.85 -1.78
CA ASN A 70 -5.87 -6.10 -1.80
C ASN A 70 -5.53 -6.86 -3.06
N VAL A 71 -5.68 -8.18 -3.00
CA VAL A 71 -5.34 -9.06 -4.11
C VAL A 71 -6.51 -9.97 -4.42
N GLU A 72 -6.88 -10.02 -5.70
CA GLU A 72 -7.82 -11.01 -6.21
C GLU A 72 -7.05 -11.94 -7.12
N ARG A 73 -7.35 -13.23 -7.03
CA ARG A 73 -6.60 -14.21 -7.84
C ARG A 73 -7.28 -14.54 -9.16
N ALA A 74 -8.55 -14.24 -9.29
CA ALA A 74 -9.29 -14.51 -10.52
C ALA A 74 -10.34 -13.42 -10.71
N PRO A 75 -10.03 -12.40 -11.52
CA PRO A 75 -8.81 -12.22 -12.29
C PRO A 75 -7.63 -11.85 -11.41
N ARG A 76 -6.47 -11.86 -11.97
CA ARG A 76 -5.28 -11.45 -11.23
C ARG A 76 -5.25 -9.94 -11.14
N LEU A 77 -5.73 -9.43 -10.03
CA LEU A 77 -5.90 -7.99 -9.85
C LEU A 77 -5.42 -7.57 -8.48
N VAL A 78 -4.60 -6.52 -8.46
CA VAL A 78 -4.17 -5.87 -7.24
C VAL A 78 -4.83 -4.51 -7.18
N THR A 79 -5.47 -4.20 -6.06
CA THR A 79 -6.09 -2.90 -5.86
C THR A 79 -5.37 -2.18 -4.73
N ILE A 80 -4.73 -1.07 -5.05
CA ILE A 80 -4.07 -0.24 -4.05
C ILE A 80 -5.16 0.63 -3.41
N VAL A 81 -5.28 0.52 -2.09
CA VAL A 81 -6.33 1.26 -1.38
C VAL A 81 -5.81 2.45 -0.61
N LEU A 82 -4.50 2.52 -0.34
CA LEU A 82 -4.00 3.59 0.51
C LEU A 82 -2.50 3.67 0.42
N ALA A 83 -1.97 4.88 0.55
CA ALA A 83 -0.54 5.10 0.63
C ALA A 83 -0.25 6.16 1.66
N GLY A 84 0.82 5.98 2.42
CA GLY A 84 1.16 6.94 3.45
C GLY A 84 2.59 6.78 3.92
N GLU A 85 2.93 7.57 4.93
CA GLU A 85 4.27 7.61 5.49
C GLU A 85 4.22 7.18 6.94
N LYS A 86 5.09 6.26 7.30
CA LYS A 86 5.19 5.79 8.68
C LYS A 86 6.03 6.75 9.48
N ARG A 87 5.50 7.26 10.57
CA ARG A 87 6.22 8.14 11.49
C ARG A 87 6.12 7.56 12.88
N GLY A 88 7.25 7.02 13.37
CA GLY A 88 7.20 6.28 14.60
C GLY A 88 6.27 5.09 14.45
N ASN A 89 5.29 5.00 15.33
CA ASN A 89 4.31 3.91 15.27
C ASN A 89 3.05 4.28 14.52
N GLN A 90 3.03 5.44 13.88
CA GLN A 90 1.82 5.94 13.24
C GLN A 90 1.94 5.98 11.74
N LEU A 91 0.88 5.62 11.07
CA LEU A 91 0.79 5.76 9.62
C LEU A 91 0.08 7.07 9.32
N MET A 92 0.74 7.95 8.57
CA MET A 92 0.20 9.25 8.22
C MET A 92 -0.25 9.21 6.77
N VAL A 93 -1.51 9.52 6.53
CA VAL A 93 -2.09 9.55 5.20
C VAL A 93 -2.60 10.95 4.95
N ARG A 94 -2.05 11.61 3.95
CA ARG A 94 -2.42 12.99 3.62
C ARG A 94 -2.33 13.90 4.82
N GLY A 95 -1.25 13.72 5.60
CA GLY A 95 -0.98 14.56 6.76
C GLY A 95 -1.80 14.24 7.99
N ARG A 96 -2.61 13.19 7.95
CA ARG A 96 -3.43 12.81 9.07
C ARG A 96 -3.10 11.41 9.52
N ARG A 97 -3.23 11.18 10.81
CA ARG A 97 -3.02 9.87 11.37
C ARG A 97 -4.11 8.92 10.87
N PHE A 98 -3.70 7.77 10.35
CA PHE A 98 -4.62 6.77 9.88
C PHE A 98 -4.69 5.64 10.90
N THR A 99 -5.88 5.29 11.35
CA THR A 99 -6.04 4.30 12.41
C THR A 99 -6.83 3.07 12.01
N GLY A 100 -7.34 3.04 10.78
CA GLY A 100 -8.22 1.96 10.37
C GLY A 100 -7.61 0.58 10.50
N HIS A 101 -6.32 0.47 10.18
CA HIS A 101 -5.66 -0.85 10.22
C HIS A 101 -4.98 -1.10 11.56
N GLU A 102 -4.82 -0.07 12.37
CA GLU A 102 -4.10 -0.21 13.62
C GLU A 102 -4.95 -0.87 14.71
N SER A 103 -6.24 -0.75 14.59
CA SER A 103 -7.10 -1.30 15.61
C SER A 103 -6.92 -2.81 15.74
N ASP A 104 -6.45 -3.46 14.69
CA ASP A 104 -6.25 -4.88 14.73
C ASP A 104 -4.92 -5.27 15.32
N SER A 105 -4.00 -4.35 15.41
CA SER A 105 -2.65 -4.68 15.85
C SER A 105 -2.40 -4.26 17.27
N THR A 106 -3.32 -3.59 17.90
CA THR A 106 -3.05 -3.07 19.20
C THR A 106 -3.38 -4.02 20.24
N GLU A 107 -3.59 -4.87 20.19
CA GLU A 107 -3.74 -5.59 21.25
C GLU A 107 -3.24 -6.55 21.40
#